data_80ac135658fdc619d17dd9994222d67e
#
_entry.id   80ac135658fdc619d17dd9994222d67e
#
_cell.length_a   1.000
_cell.length_b   1.000
_cell.length_c   1.000
_cell.angle_alpha   90.00
_cell.angle_beta   90.00
_cell.angle_gamma   90.00
#
_symmetry.space_group_name_H-M   'P 1'
#
loop_
_entity.id
_entity.type
_entity.pdbx_description
1 polymer ?
#
loop_
_entity_poly.entity_id
_entity_poly.type
_entity_poly.pdbx_seq_one_letter_code
_entity_poly.pdbx_strand_id
1 'polypeptide(L)'
;MPPYRVAASVVVDSATESFRVRTVTNLLSARDIRALAAEIGLRPTKQRGQNFVIDPNTVRMIVSAAELDESCRVVEIGPGLGSLTLALLEAGHAVTAVEVDPVLAGLLPATIETHHGADAAFALVTADALHVTDLPDAAGSAAPGPQALVANLPYNVAVPVLLHFLATFPTIDTVLVMVQAEVADRLAAGPGSRTYGVPSAKAQWYGTVTRAGTIGKNVFWPAPNIDSGLVRITRHAHPYTAEKQTVFSCIDAAFAQRRKTLRSALSGWAGSPARAEEILTAAGVDPRARGETLTITDFIAIAEAAETTSALAPTASGTAPTASGTAPTGAGTGEGDRV
;
A
#
# COMPACT_ATOMS: atom_id res chain seq x y z
N MET A 1 -12.22 -25.30 36.40
CA MET A 1 -12.76 -23.92 36.24
C MET A 1 -13.95 -24.00 35.29
N PRO A 2 -15.14 -23.46 35.60
CA PRO A 2 -16.30 -23.58 34.73
C PRO A 2 -16.14 -22.65 33.52
N PRO A 3 -16.69 -23.00 32.35
CA PRO A 3 -16.63 -22.19 31.15
C PRO A 3 -17.52 -20.95 31.31
N TYR A 4 -16.99 -19.80 30.94
CA TYR A 4 -17.75 -18.53 30.80
C TYR A 4 -18.86 -18.72 29.77
N ARG A 5 -20.11 -18.65 30.19
CA ARG A 5 -21.26 -18.53 29.27
C ARG A 5 -21.29 -17.14 28.70
N VAL A 6 -21.15 -17.02 27.38
CA VAL A 6 -21.47 -15.80 26.63
C VAL A 6 -22.99 -15.62 26.64
N ALA A 7 -23.47 -14.53 27.26
CA ALA A 7 -24.88 -14.18 27.21
C ALA A 7 -25.15 -13.45 25.87
N ALA A 8 -25.93 -14.09 24.99
CA ALA A 8 -26.45 -13.43 23.81
C ALA A 8 -27.64 -12.54 24.22
N SER A 9 -27.56 -11.24 23.99
CA SER A 9 -28.69 -10.32 24.13
C SER A 9 -29.41 -10.19 22.77
N VAL A 10 -30.70 -10.55 22.75
CA VAL A 10 -31.56 -10.39 21.57
C VAL A 10 -32.14 -8.99 21.59
N VAL A 11 -31.80 -8.17 20.59
CA VAL A 11 -32.47 -6.89 20.32
C VAL A 11 -33.49 -7.13 19.20
N VAL A 12 -34.78 -6.91 19.50
CA VAL A 12 -35.86 -7.03 18.51
C VAL A 12 -36.07 -5.65 17.90
N ASP A 13 -35.75 -5.50 16.63
CA ASP A 13 -36.11 -4.33 15.82
C ASP A 13 -37.30 -4.68 14.93
N SER A 14 -38.35 -3.83 14.97
CA SER A 14 -39.68 -4.10 14.40
C SER A 14 -39.85 -3.53 13.00
N ALA A 15 -38.97 -3.87 12.07
CA ALA A 15 -39.27 -3.65 10.64
C ALA A 15 -38.44 -4.61 9.76
N THR A 16 -39.19 -5.57 9.14
CA THR A 16 -38.70 -6.54 8.12
C THR A 16 -37.76 -7.66 8.57
N GLU A 17 -38.34 -8.85 8.60
CA GLU A 17 -37.80 -10.19 8.80
C GLU A 17 -36.41 -10.47 8.22
N SER A 18 -35.39 -10.26 9.01
CA SER A 18 -34.25 -11.16 9.11
C SER A 18 -33.62 -10.97 10.50
N PHE A 19 -33.85 -11.98 11.37
CA PHE A 19 -33.18 -12.07 12.68
C PHE A 19 -31.67 -12.20 12.46
N ARG A 20 -30.94 -11.10 12.38
CA ARG A 20 -29.50 -11.09 12.59
C ARG A 20 -29.26 -11.09 14.10
N VAL A 21 -28.89 -12.24 14.65
CA VAL A 21 -28.29 -12.29 15.99
C VAL A 21 -26.99 -11.49 15.90
N ARG A 22 -26.99 -10.27 16.44
CA ARG A 22 -25.74 -9.52 16.60
C ARG A 22 -24.91 -10.22 17.67
N THR A 23 -23.87 -10.92 17.25
CA THR A 23 -22.87 -11.46 18.17
C THR A 23 -22.21 -10.29 18.91
N VAL A 24 -22.26 -10.32 20.25
CA VAL A 24 -21.62 -9.25 21.05
C VAL A 24 -20.11 -9.48 21.01
N THR A 25 -19.41 -8.66 20.22
CA THR A 25 -17.94 -8.71 20.16
C THR A 25 -17.35 -8.10 21.42
N ASN A 26 -16.44 -8.84 22.06
CA ASN A 26 -15.65 -8.34 23.18
C ASN A 26 -14.28 -7.90 22.68
N LEU A 27 -14.06 -6.59 22.52
CA LEU A 27 -12.76 -6.05 22.11
C LEU A 27 -11.69 -6.32 23.15
N LEU A 28 -10.44 -6.52 22.70
CA LEU A 28 -9.29 -6.79 23.57
C LEU A 28 -8.94 -5.58 24.42
N SER A 29 -8.91 -5.79 25.76
CA SER A 29 -8.37 -4.82 26.69
C SER A 29 -6.84 -4.93 26.78
N ALA A 30 -6.20 -3.96 27.46
CA ALA A 30 -4.78 -4.01 27.77
C ALA A 30 -4.36 -5.28 28.57
N ARG A 31 -5.28 -5.85 29.36
CA ARG A 31 -5.06 -7.09 30.08
C ARG A 31 -5.05 -8.28 29.13
N ASP A 32 -6.01 -8.34 28.22
CA ASP A 32 -6.15 -9.45 27.26
C ASP A 32 -4.95 -9.49 26.31
N ILE A 33 -4.53 -8.34 25.80
CA ILE A 33 -3.33 -8.21 24.94
C ILE A 33 -2.08 -8.76 25.64
N ARG A 34 -1.88 -8.42 26.92
CA ARG A 34 -0.73 -8.94 27.68
C ARG A 34 -0.84 -10.42 27.99
N ALA A 35 -2.06 -10.91 28.23
CA ALA A 35 -2.29 -12.34 28.47
C ALA A 35 -2.02 -13.17 27.22
N LEU A 36 -2.55 -12.77 26.05
CA LEU A 36 -2.29 -13.41 24.76
C LEU A 36 -0.79 -13.39 24.40
N ALA A 37 -0.14 -12.26 24.62
CA ALA A 37 1.31 -12.15 24.38
C ALA A 37 2.12 -13.09 25.30
N ALA A 38 1.73 -13.22 26.58
CA ALA A 38 2.39 -14.13 27.53
C ALA A 38 2.18 -15.60 27.16
N GLU A 39 1.00 -15.96 26.67
CA GLU A 39 0.65 -17.32 26.24
C GLU A 39 1.60 -17.85 25.16
N ILE A 40 1.92 -17.02 24.18
CA ILE A 40 2.83 -17.39 23.10
C ILE A 40 4.29 -16.99 23.35
N GLY A 41 4.63 -16.55 24.57
CA GLY A 41 5.97 -16.10 24.91
C GLY A 41 6.45 -14.90 24.12
N LEU A 42 5.52 -14.09 23.58
CA LEU A 42 5.84 -12.94 22.74
C LEU A 42 6.54 -11.86 23.56
N ARG A 43 7.74 -11.52 23.14
CA ARG A 43 8.47 -10.34 23.61
C ARG A 43 8.48 -9.31 22.49
N PRO A 44 7.56 -8.35 22.48
CA PRO A 44 7.50 -7.36 21.42
C PRO A 44 8.83 -6.62 21.33
N THR A 45 9.39 -6.56 20.12
CA THR A 45 10.66 -5.86 19.89
C THR A 45 10.44 -4.65 18.98
N LYS A 46 11.14 -3.57 19.27
CA LYS A 46 11.13 -2.36 18.42
C LYS A 46 11.58 -2.65 17.00
N GLN A 47 12.47 -3.63 16.81
CA GLN A 47 13.00 -4.03 15.49
C GLN A 47 11.91 -4.64 14.58
N ARG A 48 10.91 -5.30 15.14
CA ARG A 48 9.77 -5.87 14.39
C ARG A 48 8.65 -4.86 14.18
N GLY A 49 8.76 -3.64 14.72
CA GLY A 49 7.72 -2.62 14.62
C GLY A 49 6.39 -3.00 15.29
N GLN A 50 6.41 -3.98 16.21
CA GLN A 50 5.22 -4.50 16.87
C GLN A 50 4.75 -3.54 17.97
N ASN A 51 3.69 -2.79 17.69
CA ASN A 51 3.01 -1.91 18.63
C ASN A 51 1.51 -2.24 18.57
N PHE A 52 1.03 -2.98 19.56
CA PHE A 52 -0.38 -3.42 19.65
C PHE A 52 -1.24 -2.32 20.25
N VAL A 53 -2.37 -2.01 19.64
CA VAL A 53 -3.35 -1.07 20.20
C VAL A 53 -4.08 -1.78 21.35
N ILE A 54 -4.02 -1.19 22.55
CA ILE A 54 -4.53 -1.78 23.81
C ILE A 54 -5.81 -1.10 24.31
N ASP A 55 -6.32 -0.10 23.60
CA ASP A 55 -7.51 0.65 23.99
C ASP A 55 -8.67 0.38 23.03
N PRO A 56 -9.77 -0.25 23.50
CA PRO A 56 -10.95 -0.55 22.69
C PRO A 56 -11.60 0.67 22.03
N ASN A 57 -11.59 1.81 22.71
CA ASN A 57 -12.19 3.03 22.15
C ASN A 57 -11.35 3.57 20.97
N THR A 58 -10.04 3.45 21.08
CA THR A 58 -9.13 3.84 19.99
C THR A 58 -9.35 2.97 18.76
N VAL A 59 -9.50 1.65 18.88
CA VAL A 59 -9.73 0.81 17.68
C VAL A 59 -11.09 1.10 17.05
N ARG A 60 -12.16 1.35 17.83
CA ARG A 60 -13.45 1.78 17.28
C ARG A 60 -13.35 3.14 16.57
N MET A 61 -12.60 4.06 17.12
CA MET A 61 -12.36 5.37 16.49
C MET A 61 -11.59 5.22 15.18
N ILE A 62 -10.59 4.31 15.11
CA ILE A 62 -9.88 4.01 13.87
C ILE A 62 -10.84 3.45 12.82
N VAL A 63 -11.69 2.47 13.16
CA VAL A 63 -12.69 1.92 12.24
C VAL A 63 -13.66 3.00 11.75
N SER A 64 -14.16 3.84 12.67
CA SER A 64 -15.05 4.96 12.31
C SER A 64 -14.37 5.97 11.38
N ALA A 65 -13.07 6.25 11.56
CA ALA A 65 -12.31 7.17 10.71
C ALA A 65 -12.08 6.62 9.28
N ALA A 66 -12.30 5.33 9.05
CA ALA A 66 -12.22 4.75 7.72
C ALA A 66 -13.42 5.13 6.85
N GLU A 67 -14.56 5.49 7.46
CA GLU A 67 -15.81 5.89 6.78
C GLU A 67 -16.23 4.84 5.74
N LEU A 68 -16.22 3.56 6.14
CA LEU A 68 -16.56 2.44 5.27
C LEU A 68 -18.08 2.31 5.08
N ASP A 69 -18.49 1.85 3.92
CA ASP A 69 -19.85 1.43 3.66
C ASP A 69 -20.23 0.21 4.52
N GLU A 70 -21.53 -0.02 4.70
CA GLU A 70 -22.04 -1.18 5.44
C GLU A 70 -21.57 -2.50 4.80
N SER A 71 -21.20 -3.46 5.64
CA SER A 71 -20.80 -4.82 5.21
C SER A 71 -19.63 -4.84 4.19
N CYS A 72 -18.71 -3.89 4.30
CA CYS A 72 -17.54 -3.80 3.44
C CYS A 72 -16.60 -5.00 3.61
N ARG A 73 -15.98 -5.46 2.52
CA ARG A 73 -14.90 -6.45 2.55
C ARG A 73 -13.57 -5.74 2.77
N VAL A 74 -12.98 -5.96 3.93
CA VAL A 74 -11.77 -5.27 4.37
C VAL A 74 -10.59 -6.23 4.31
N VAL A 75 -9.47 -5.77 3.75
CA VAL A 75 -8.18 -6.40 4.00
C VAL A 75 -7.46 -5.67 5.13
N GLU A 76 -7.02 -6.42 6.14
CA GLU A 76 -6.17 -5.92 7.22
C GLU A 76 -4.76 -6.48 7.07
N ILE A 77 -3.75 -5.64 7.17
CA ILE A 77 -2.34 -6.02 7.08
C ILE A 77 -1.71 -5.89 8.47
N GLY A 78 -1.12 -6.99 8.95
CA GLY A 78 -0.52 -7.05 10.28
C GLY A 78 -1.54 -6.97 11.40
N PRO A 79 -2.53 -7.89 11.47
CA PRO A 79 -3.56 -7.90 12.51
C PRO A 79 -2.96 -8.08 13.92
N GLY A 80 -1.78 -8.68 14.01
CA GLY A 80 -1.10 -8.96 15.26
C GLY A 80 -1.94 -9.83 16.20
N LEU A 81 -2.33 -9.29 17.35
CA LEU A 81 -3.18 -9.99 18.33
C LEU A 81 -4.69 -9.83 18.07
N GLY A 82 -5.10 -9.10 17.01
CA GLY A 82 -6.49 -9.02 16.57
C GLY A 82 -7.30 -7.84 17.10
N SER A 83 -6.69 -6.82 17.71
CA SER A 83 -7.42 -5.67 18.26
C SER A 83 -8.25 -4.95 17.19
N LEU A 84 -7.64 -4.62 16.05
CA LEU A 84 -8.32 -3.91 14.97
C LEU A 84 -9.24 -4.86 14.19
N THR A 85 -8.84 -6.11 13.98
CA THR A 85 -9.66 -7.18 13.37
C THR A 85 -11.01 -7.31 14.08
N LEU A 86 -11.01 -7.42 15.41
CA LEU A 86 -12.24 -7.53 16.20
C LEU A 86 -13.13 -6.29 16.08
N ALA A 87 -12.56 -5.09 16.01
CA ALA A 87 -13.34 -3.86 15.84
C ALA A 87 -13.95 -3.76 14.44
N LEU A 88 -13.28 -4.23 13.39
CA LEU A 88 -13.82 -4.33 12.05
C LEU A 88 -14.98 -5.33 11.97
N LEU A 89 -14.82 -6.51 12.61
CA LEU A 89 -15.88 -7.51 12.72
C LEU A 89 -17.07 -7.00 13.54
N GLU A 90 -16.82 -6.30 14.67
CA GLU A 90 -17.86 -5.63 15.49
C GLU A 90 -18.69 -4.66 14.65
N ALA A 91 -18.04 -3.93 13.73
CA ALA A 91 -18.70 -3.01 12.82
C ALA A 91 -19.47 -3.71 11.68
N GLY A 92 -19.42 -5.04 11.58
CA GLY A 92 -20.15 -5.84 10.59
C GLY A 92 -19.42 -6.01 9.26
N HIS A 93 -18.13 -5.73 9.20
CA HIS A 93 -17.31 -5.95 8.01
C HIS A 93 -16.78 -7.38 7.93
N ALA A 94 -16.62 -7.89 6.71
CA ALA A 94 -15.87 -9.13 6.48
C ALA A 94 -14.37 -8.81 6.38
N VAL A 95 -13.53 -9.56 7.12
CA VAL A 95 -12.10 -9.24 7.25
C VAL A 95 -11.23 -10.36 6.72
N THR A 96 -10.40 -10.07 5.73
CA THR A 96 -9.30 -10.92 5.31
C THR A 96 -8.00 -10.34 5.87
N ALA A 97 -7.38 -11.04 6.82
CA ALA A 97 -6.15 -10.59 7.46
C ALA A 97 -4.91 -11.20 6.79
N VAL A 98 -3.83 -10.42 6.67
CA VAL A 98 -2.52 -10.87 6.19
C VAL A 98 -1.48 -10.68 7.30
N GLU A 99 -0.90 -11.77 7.80
CA GLU A 99 0.09 -11.75 8.88
C GLU A 99 1.34 -12.52 8.47
N VAL A 100 2.50 -11.89 8.65
CA VAL A 100 3.78 -12.50 8.28
C VAL A 100 4.36 -13.39 9.40
N ASP A 101 4.03 -13.09 10.65
CA ASP A 101 4.53 -13.86 11.80
C ASP A 101 3.64 -15.10 12.02
N PRO A 102 4.18 -16.32 11.79
CA PRO A 102 3.38 -17.54 11.90
C PRO A 102 2.88 -17.82 13.33
N VAL A 103 3.53 -17.28 14.35
CA VAL A 103 3.10 -17.44 15.75
C VAL A 103 1.85 -16.60 16.00
N LEU A 104 1.84 -15.33 15.54
CA LEU A 104 0.66 -14.46 15.63
C LEU A 104 -0.48 -14.98 14.75
N ALA A 105 -0.17 -15.41 13.53
CA ALA A 105 -1.14 -16.01 12.61
C ALA A 105 -1.80 -17.27 13.22
N GLY A 106 -1.02 -18.12 13.92
CA GLY A 106 -1.55 -19.31 14.56
C GLY A 106 -2.48 -19.05 15.76
N LEU A 107 -2.28 -17.93 16.46
CA LEU A 107 -3.11 -17.54 17.61
C LEU A 107 -4.42 -16.84 17.19
N LEU A 108 -4.39 -16.07 16.10
CA LEU A 108 -5.46 -15.16 15.73
C LEU A 108 -6.83 -15.81 15.53
N PRO A 109 -6.99 -16.97 14.86
CA PRO A 109 -8.29 -17.62 14.71
C PRO A 109 -8.98 -17.94 16.06
N ALA A 110 -8.23 -18.49 17.02
CA ALA A 110 -8.76 -18.77 18.37
C ALA A 110 -9.14 -17.50 19.13
N THR A 111 -8.39 -16.40 18.94
CA THR A 111 -8.71 -15.09 19.49
C THR A 111 -10.04 -14.58 18.91
N ILE A 112 -10.22 -14.66 17.60
CA ILE A 112 -11.46 -14.22 16.93
C ILE A 112 -12.64 -15.07 17.37
N GLU A 113 -12.52 -16.40 17.40
CA GLU A 113 -13.57 -17.29 17.85
C GLU A 113 -13.99 -17.00 19.31
N THR A 114 -13.02 -16.76 20.20
CA THR A 114 -13.27 -16.47 21.62
C THR A 114 -13.99 -15.14 21.82
N HIS A 115 -13.66 -14.11 21.04
CA HIS A 115 -14.10 -12.74 21.29
C HIS A 115 -15.24 -12.28 20.38
N HIS A 116 -15.43 -12.91 19.21
CA HIS A 116 -16.50 -12.60 18.27
C HIS A 116 -17.46 -13.77 18.06
N GLY A 117 -16.96 -15.00 17.98
CA GLY A 117 -17.73 -16.23 17.73
C GLY A 117 -17.20 -16.98 16.50
N ALA A 118 -17.65 -18.22 16.36
CA ALA A 118 -17.23 -19.14 15.30
C ALA A 118 -17.77 -18.78 13.90
N ASP A 119 -18.78 -17.95 13.82
CA ASP A 119 -19.44 -17.47 12.59
C ASP A 119 -18.86 -16.15 12.07
N ALA A 120 -17.70 -15.73 12.57
CA ALA A 120 -17.02 -14.53 12.11
C ALA A 120 -16.75 -14.59 10.59
N ALA A 121 -17.10 -13.53 9.87
CA ALA A 121 -16.71 -13.35 8.47
C ALA A 121 -15.20 -13.01 8.39
N PHE A 122 -14.37 -13.99 8.68
CA PHE A 122 -12.93 -13.84 8.84
C PHE A 122 -12.15 -14.87 8.03
N ALA A 123 -11.11 -14.41 7.34
CA ALA A 123 -10.11 -15.25 6.68
C ALA A 123 -8.70 -14.78 7.02
N LEU A 124 -7.72 -15.68 7.02
CA LEU A 124 -6.33 -15.40 7.35
C LEU A 124 -5.40 -15.93 6.28
N VAL A 125 -4.44 -15.10 5.89
CA VAL A 125 -3.31 -15.47 5.01
C VAL A 125 -2.01 -15.27 5.79
N THR A 126 -1.23 -16.34 5.94
CA THR A 126 0.11 -16.24 6.54
C THR A 126 1.12 -16.00 5.43
N ALA A 127 1.47 -14.73 5.17
CA ALA A 127 2.37 -14.33 4.10
C ALA A 127 2.99 -12.94 4.35
N ASP A 128 4.10 -12.67 3.64
CA ASP A 128 4.62 -11.30 3.55
C ASP A 128 3.70 -10.48 2.62
N ALA A 129 3.14 -9.40 3.17
CA ALA A 129 2.23 -8.51 2.46
C ALA A 129 2.82 -7.92 1.16
N LEU A 130 4.14 -7.79 1.04
CA LEU A 130 4.80 -7.34 -0.20
C LEU A 130 4.72 -8.34 -1.35
N HIS A 131 4.36 -9.59 -1.07
CA HIS A 131 4.30 -10.68 -2.07
C HIS A 131 2.89 -11.22 -2.29
N VAL A 132 1.89 -10.70 -1.58
CA VAL A 132 0.49 -11.13 -1.75
C VAL A 132 -0.08 -10.59 -3.05
N THR A 133 -0.56 -11.49 -3.91
CA THR A 133 -1.17 -11.17 -5.20
C THR A 133 -2.62 -11.63 -5.31
N ASP A 134 -3.09 -12.45 -4.36
CA ASP A 134 -4.44 -12.96 -4.27
C ASP A 134 -4.87 -13.10 -2.81
N LEU A 135 -6.16 -12.99 -2.54
CA LEU A 135 -6.74 -13.03 -1.20
C LEU A 135 -8.00 -13.89 -1.19
N PRO A 136 -8.16 -14.77 -0.18
CA PRO A 136 -9.43 -15.46 0.05
C PRO A 136 -10.53 -14.46 0.42
N ASP A 137 -11.76 -14.77 0.05
CA ASP A 137 -12.92 -13.97 0.46
C ASP A 137 -13.45 -14.45 1.81
N ALA A 138 -13.34 -13.61 2.83
CA ALA A 138 -13.83 -13.87 4.17
C ALA A 138 -15.38 -13.94 4.25
N ALA A 139 -16.08 -13.32 3.32
CA ALA A 139 -17.55 -13.33 3.28
C ALA A 139 -18.13 -14.55 2.55
N GLY A 140 -17.27 -15.40 1.93
CA GLY A 140 -17.73 -16.52 1.10
C GLY A 140 -18.51 -16.07 -0.14
N SER A 141 -18.39 -14.83 -0.54
CA SER A 141 -19.08 -14.21 -1.67
C SER A 141 -18.27 -14.41 -2.97
N ALA A 142 -18.97 -14.58 -4.08
CA ALA A 142 -18.35 -14.61 -5.42
C ALA A 142 -17.90 -13.21 -5.90
N ALA A 143 -17.94 -12.18 -5.04
CA ALA A 143 -17.58 -10.82 -5.40
C ALA A 143 -16.05 -10.62 -5.47
N PRO A 144 -15.53 -9.83 -6.40
CA PRO A 144 -14.10 -9.72 -6.64
C PRO A 144 -13.38 -8.90 -5.57
N GLY A 145 -12.59 -9.54 -4.71
CA GLY A 145 -11.55 -8.93 -3.85
C GLY A 145 -12.01 -7.95 -2.75
N PRO A 146 -11.06 -7.38 -2.00
CA PRO A 146 -11.34 -6.43 -0.93
C PRO A 146 -11.76 -5.06 -1.50
N GLN A 147 -12.67 -4.37 -0.79
CA GLN A 147 -13.13 -3.01 -1.11
C GLN A 147 -12.37 -1.95 -0.31
N ALA A 148 -11.89 -2.34 0.86
CA ALA A 148 -11.11 -1.44 1.70
C ALA A 148 -9.85 -2.09 2.25
N LEU A 149 -8.84 -1.26 2.52
CA LEU A 149 -7.64 -1.62 3.29
C LEU A 149 -7.64 -0.81 4.59
N VAL A 150 -7.71 -1.50 5.73
CA VAL A 150 -7.60 -0.86 7.05
C VAL A 150 -6.49 -1.55 7.83
N ALA A 151 -5.46 -0.82 8.25
CA ALA A 151 -4.29 -1.45 8.87
C ALA A 151 -3.52 -0.53 9.81
N ASN A 152 -2.97 -1.13 10.87
CA ASN A 152 -1.87 -0.56 11.65
C ASN A 152 -0.55 -1.05 11.08
N LEU A 153 -0.01 -0.34 10.09
CA LEU A 153 1.15 -0.83 9.32
C LEU A 153 2.47 -0.77 10.11
N PRO A 154 3.31 -1.81 10.00
CA PRO A 154 4.68 -1.76 10.52
C PRO A 154 5.44 -0.60 9.88
N TYR A 155 6.11 0.21 10.70
CA TYR A 155 6.65 1.50 10.28
C TYR A 155 7.70 1.43 9.16
N ASN A 156 8.50 0.35 9.13
CA ASN A 156 9.58 0.18 8.17
C ASN A 156 9.12 -0.21 6.75
N VAL A 157 7.92 -0.78 6.60
CA VAL A 157 7.41 -1.28 5.31
C VAL A 157 6.09 -0.62 4.89
N ALA A 158 5.58 0.34 5.67
CA ALA A 158 4.26 0.92 5.48
C ALA A 158 4.01 1.44 4.06
N VAL A 159 4.92 2.26 3.51
CA VAL A 159 4.74 2.86 2.19
C VAL A 159 4.84 1.83 1.06
N PRO A 160 5.85 0.95 1.00
CA PRO A 160 5.91 -0.13 0.02
C PRO A 160 4.67 -1.03 0.03
N VAL A 161 4.22 -1.47 1.20
CA VAL A 161 3.04 -2.33 1.35
C VAL A 161 1.78 -1.62 0.88
N LEU A 162 1.56 -0.37 1.28
CA LEU A 162 0.44 0.46 0.84
C LEU A 162 0.37 0.56 -0.69
N LEU A 163 1.49 0.94 -1.33
CA LEU A 163 1.57 1.09 -2.79
C LEU A 163 1.40 -0.24 -3.53
N HIS A 164 1.91 -1.34 -2.94
CA HIS A 164 1.72 -2.69 -3.48
C HIS A 164 0.23 -3.07 -3.50
N PHE A 165 -0.48 -2.93 -2.39
CA PHE A 165 -1.91 -3.27 -2.31
C PHE A 165 -2.77 -2.40 -3.22
N LEU A 166 -2.51 -1.10 -3.29
CA LEU A 166 -3.19 -0.20 -4.23
C LEU A 166 -2.98 -0.57 -5.70
N ALA A 167 -1.81 -1.14 -6.04
CA ALA A 167 -1.49 -1.60 -7.38
C ALA A 167 -2.10 -2.95 -7.71
N THR A 168 -2.10 -3.88 -6.74
CA THR A 168 -2.48 -5.28 -6.93
C THR A 168 -3.99 -5.48 -6.85
N PHE A 169 -4.67 -4.72 -5.98
CA PHE A 169 -6.10 -4.85 -5.74
C PHE A 169 -6.86 -3.59 -6.18
N PRO A 170 -7.24 -3.47 -7.47
CA PRO A 170 -7.92 -2.29 -8.00
C PRO A 170 -9.34 -2.11 -7.40
N THR A 171 -9.90 -3.12 -6.76
CA THR A 171 -11.19 -3.07 -6.05
C THR A 171 -11.14 -2.31 -4.73
N ILE A 172 -9.95 -2.00 -4.21
CA ILE A 172 -9.80 -1.20 -3.00
C ILE A 172 -10.10 0.27 -3.34
N ASP A 173 -11.25 0.74 -2.89
CA ASP A 173 -11.71 2.12 -3.08
C ASP A 173 -11.33 3.02 -1.91
N THR A 174 -11.30 2.45 -0.71
CA THR A 174 -11.00 3.18 0.53
C THR A 174 -9.83 2.54 1.26
N VAL A 175 -8.90 3.39 1.68
CA VAL A 175 -7.77 2.99 2.54
C VAL A 175 -7.79 3.83 3.80
N LEU A 176 -7.61 3.19 4.96
CA LEU A 176 -7.20 3.86 6.19
C LEU A 176 -6.00 3.14 6.78
N VAL A 177 -4.87 3.81 6.82
CA VAL A 177 -3.66 3.25 7.43
C VAL A 177 -3.18 4.12 8.58
N MET A 178 -2.76 3.44 9.65
CA MET A 178 -2.07 4.06 10.77
C MET A 178 -0.57 3.84 10.58
N VAL A 179 0.18 4.91 10.57
CA VAL A 179 1.63 4.95 10.37
C VAL A 179 2.26 5.96 11.33
N GLN A 180 3.59 6.06 11.39
CA GLN A 180 4.25 7.14 12.15
C GLN A 180 3.75 8.51 11.68
N ALA A 181 3.61 9.46 12.62
CA ALA A 181 3.08 10.81 12.32
C ALA A 181 3.84 11.49 11.16
N GLU A 182 5.19 11.38 11.13
CA GLU A 182 6.01 11.92 10.04
C GLU A 182 5.70 11.26 8.68
N VAL A 183 5.46 9.94 8.66
CA VAL A 183 5.12 9.21 7.44
C VAL A 183 3.73 9.62 6.96
N ALA A 184 2.79 9.79 7.90
CA ALA A 184 1.44 10.25 7.59
C ALA A 184 1.45 11.68 7.02
N ASP A 185 2.23 12.58 7.61
CA ASP A 185 2.39 13.95 7.12
C ASP A 185 3.03 13.98 5.73
N ARG A 186 3.98 13.06 5.46
CA ARG A 186 4.61 12.92 4.15
C ARG A 186 3.65 12.38 3.11
N LEU A 187 2.87 11.33 3.42
CA LEU A 187 1.88 10.77 2.50
C LEU A 187 0.81 11.79 2.10
N ALA A 188 0.29 12.55 3.07
CA ALA A 188 -0.75 13.55 2.86
C ALA A 188 -0.23 14.94 2.40
N ALA A 189 1.08 15.07 2.20
CA ALA A 189 1.69 16.33 1.80
C ALA A 189 1.29 16.73 0.37
N GLY A 190 0.99 18.01 0.18
CA GLY A 190 0.76 18.61 -1.15
C GLY A 190 2.03 19.19 -1.76
N PRO A 191 2.00 19.46 -3.09
CA PRO A 191 3.09 20.13 -3.80
C PRO A 191 3.51 21.45 -3.15
N GLY A 192 4.81 21.74 -3.20
CA GLY A 192 5.40 22.95 -2.61
C GLY A 192 5.67 22.85 -1.11
N SER A 193 5.16 21.85 -0.40
CA SER A 193 5.47 21.65 1.00
C SER A 193 6.84 20.98 1.20
N ARG A 194 7.46 21.23 2.36
CA ARG A 194 8.77 20.67 2.69
C ARG A 194 8.77 19.13 2.78
N THR A 195 7.64 18.54 3.17
CA THR A 195 7.46 17.10 3.37
C THR A 195 7.02 16.36 2.10
N TYR A 196 6.56 17.09 1.07
CA TYR A 196 6.17 16.49 -0.20
C TYR A 196 7.34 15.74 -0.88
N GLY A 197 7.08 14.54 -1.36
CA GLY A 197 8.12 13.69 -1.95
C GLY A 197 7.55 12.49 -2.70
N VAL A 198 8.42 11.54 -3.03
CA VAL A 198 8.05 10.30 -3.75
C VAL A 198 6.82 9.60 -3.15
N PRO A 199 6.74 9.35 -1.82
CA PRO A 199 5.57 8.71 -1.24
C PRO A 199 4.27 9.49 -1.47
N SER A 200 4.32 10.82 -1.38
CA SER A 200 3.16 11.70 -1.59
C SER A 200 2.66 11.61 -3.03
N ALA A 201 3.56 11.82 -4.00
CA ALA A 201 3.22 11.82 -5.42
C ALA A 201 2.73 10.43 -5.88
N LYS A 202 3.40 9.34 -5.46
CA LYS A 202 2.98 7.98 -5.82
C LYS A 202 1.65 7.57 -5.19
N ALA A 203 1.35 7.98 -3.95
CA ALA A 203 0.06 7.72 -3.33
C ALA A 203 -1.07 8.50 -4.03
N GLN A 204 -0.82 9.75 -4.43
CA GLN A 204 -1.77 10.59 -5.16
C GLN A 204 -2.09 10.09 -6.57
N TRP A 205 -1.27 9.23 -7.15
CA TRP A 205 -1.63 8.48 -8.37
C TRP A 205 -2.89 7.64 -8.20
N TYR A 206 -3.09 7.05 -7.02
CA TYR A 206 -4.21 6.16 -6.77
C TYR A 206 -5.47 6.88 -6.29
N GLY A 207 -5.35 8.02 -5.62
CA GLY A 207 -6.50 8.67 -5.03
C GLY A 207 -6.17 9.97 -4.28
N THR A 208 -7.20 10.56 -3.71
CA THR A 208 -7.07 11.70 -2.81
C THR A 208 -6.55 11.24 -1.46
N VAL A 209 -5.41 11.80 -1.03
CA VAL A 209 -4.73 11.43 0.22
C VAL A 209 -4.93 12.52 1.26
N THR A 210 -5.50 12.15 2.41
CA THR A 210 -5.80 13.10 3.50
C THR A 210 -5.33 12.58 4.86
N ARG A 211 -5.02 13.50 5.78
CA ARG A 211 -4.87 13.17 7.20
C ARG A 211 -6.25 12.95 7.82
N ALA A 212 -6.43 11.78 8.45
CA ALA A 212 -7.70 11.38 9.09
C ALA A 212 -7.64 11.43 10.62
N GLY A 213 -6.51 11.81 11.21
CA GLY A 213 -6.38 11.93 12.65
C GLY A 213 -4.99 11.68 13.19
N THR A 214 -4.86 11.74 14.51
CA THR A 214 -3.61 11.45 15.24
C THR A 214 -3.93 10.52 16.40
N ILE A 215 -3.06 9.53 16.62
CA ILE A 215 -3.16 8.52 17.68
C ILE A 215 -1.97 8.70 18.60
N GLY A 216 -2.24 9.02 19.87
CA GLY A 216 -1.21 9.19 20.89
C GLY A 216 -0.53 7.86 21.23
N LYS A 217 0.75 7.91 21.54
CA LYS A 217 1.58 6.73 21.83
C LYS A 217 1.13 5.89 23.02
N ASN A 218 0.33 6.46 23.95
CA ASN A 218 -0.05 5.80 25.21
C ASN A 218 -1.09 4.69 25.03
N VAL A 219 -1.73 4.60 23.87
CA VAL A 219 -2.72 3.56 23.54
C VAL A 219 -2.08 2.29 22.97
N PHE A 220 -0.75 2.24 22.93
CA PHE A 220 0.00 1.10 22.40
C PHE A 220 0.77 0.35 23.49
N TRP A 221 0.95 -0.94 23.28
CA TRP A 221 1.88 -1.77 24.03
C TRP A 221 2.74 -2.63 23.08
N PRO A 222 4.07 -2.55 23.22
CA PRO A 222 4.82 -1.49 23.92
C PRO A 222 4.56 -0.11 23.34
N ALA A 223 4.67 0.95 24.15
CA ALA A 223 4.48 2.30 23.67
C ALA A 223 5.61 2.69 22.69
N PRO A 224 5.29 3.20 21.48
CA PRO A 224 6.29 3.73 20.55
C PRO A 224 6.91 5.02 21.07
N ASN A 225 8.00 5.48 20.45
CA ASN A 225 8.65 6.72 20.85
C ASN A 225 7.90 7.98 20.37
N ILE A 226 7.13 7.86 19.29
CA ILE A 226 6.42 8.95 18.60
C ILE A 226 4.96 8.59 18.42
N ASP A 227 4.13 9.60 18.23
CA ASP A 227 2.72 9.42 17.91
C ASP A 227 2.54 8.84 16.51
N SER A 228 1.38 8.25 16.26
CA SER A 228 0.95 7.75 14.98
C SER A 228 -0.02 8.71 14.30
N GLY A 229 -0.11 8.62 12.99
CA GLY A 229 -1.07 9.37 12.19
C GLY A 229 -1.94 8.44 11.37
N LEU A 230 -3.21 8.78 11.25
CA LEU A 230 -4.13 8.14 10.33
C LEU A 230 -4.07 8.85 8.97
N VAL A 231 -3.95 8.05 7.91
CA VAL A 231 -4.01 8.51 6.52
C VAL A 231 -5.15 7.80 5.84
N ARG A 232 -6.05 8.56 5.25
CA ARG A 232 -7.11 8.05 4.40
C ARG A 232 -6.78 8.33 2.94
N ILE A 233 -7.01 7.32 2.08
CA ILE A 233 -6.96 7.45 0.63
C ILE A 233 -8.32 7.03 0.09
N THR A 234 -8.94 7.92 -0.68
CA THR A 234 -10.14 7.61 -1.45
C THR A 234 -9.74 7.52 -2.91
N ARG A 235 -9.91 6.33 -3.50
CA ARG A 235 -9.54 6.07 -4.88
C ARG A 235 -10.38 6.94 -5.82
N HIS A 236 -9.77 7.41 -6.88
CA HIS A 236 -10.47 8.09 -7.97
C HIS A 236 -10.40 7.27 -9.26
N ALA A 237 -11.32 7.55 -10.18
CA ALA A 237 -11.25 6.95 -11.52
C ALA A 237 -9.91 7.33 -12.19
N HIS A 238 -9.29 6.35 -12.86
CA HIS A 238 -8.06 6.56 -13.62
C HIS A 238 -8.36 6.87 -15.09
N PRO A 239 -8.57 8.14 -15.46
CA PRO A 239 -8.74 8.54 -16.85
C PRO A 239 -7.40 8.72 -17.57
N TYR A 240 -6.29 8.31 -16.96
CA TYR A 240 -4.95 8.55 -17.45
C TYR A 240 -4.55 7.52 -18.51
N THR A 241 -3.92 7.99 -19.59
CA THR A 241 -3.39 7.14 -20.66
C THR A 241 -1.94 6.76 -20.45
N ALA A 242 -1.21 7.52 -19.61
CA ALA A 242 0.18 7.24 -19.28
C ALA A 242 0.35 5.91 -18.54
N GLU A 243 1.37 5.18 -18.89
CA GLU A 243 1.77 3.98 -18.16
C GLU A 243 2.27 4.33 -16.75
N LYS A 244 1.73 3.65 -15.73
CA LYS A 244 2.12 3.87 -14.33
C LYS A 244 3.64 3.83 -14.13
N GLN A 245 4.33 2.89 -14.78
CA GLN A 245 5.77 2.72 -14.64
C GLN A 245 6.54 3.95 -15.16
N THR A 246 6.08 4.55 -16.25
CA THR A 246 6.65 5.79 -16.81
C THR A 246 6.49 6.95 -15.84
N VAL A 247 5.29 7.13 -15.28
CA VAL A 247 5.00 8.17 -14.28
C VAL A 247 5.85 7.97 -13.03
N PHE A 248 5.92 6.76 -12.49
CA PHE A 248 6.66 6.46 -11.24
C PHE A 248 8.16 6.65 -11.42
N SER A 249 8.72 6.24 -12.56
CA SER A 249 10.14 6.47 -12.86
C SER A 249 10.47 7.95 -13.05
N CYS A 250 9.55 8.72 -13.63
CA CYS A 250 9.67 10.19 -13.73
C CYS A 250 9.68 10.84 -12.33
N ILE A 251 8.75 10.44 -11.45
CA ILE A 251 8.71 10.89 -10.05
C ILE A 251 10.05 10.58 -9.36
N ASP A 252 10.51 9.32 -9.44
CA ASP A 252 11.78 8.92 -8.79
C ASP A 252 12.96 9.77 -9.29
N ALA A 253 13.07 9.98 -10.60
CA ALA A 253 14.13 10.80 -11.21
C ALA A 253 14.07 12.27 -10.76
N ALA A 254 12.87 12.87 -10.72
CA ALA A 254 12.66 14.25 -10.29
C ALA A 254 13.07 14.47 -8.84
N PHE A 255 12.76 13.53 -7.94
CA PHE A 255 13.07 13.62 -6.51
C PHE A 255 14.48 13.13 -6.16
N ALA A 256 15.14 12.31 -6.97
CA ALA A 256 16.54 11.92 -6.78
C ALA A 256 17.48 13.15 -6.75
N GLN A 257 17.11 14.20 -7.46
CA GLN A 257 17.86 15.47 -7.52
C GLN A 257 16.99 16.66 -7.09
N ARG A 258 16.33 16.57 -5.94
CA ARG A 258 15.30 17.49 -5.43
C ARG A 258 15.66 18.99 -5.55
N ARG A 259 16.95 19.35 -5.43
CA ARG A 259 17.42 20.75 -5.50
C ARG A 259 17.70 21.26 -6.91
N LYS A 260 17.67 20.39 -7.92
CA LYS A 260 17.91 20.74 -9.33
C LYS A 260 16.61 21.13 -10.03
N THR A 261 16.77 21.85 -11.16
CA THR A 261 15.65 22.07 -12.08
C THR A 261 15.23 20.75 -12.74
N LEU A 262 13.97 20.65 -13.14
CA LEU A 262 13.43 19.46 -13.82
C LEU A 262 14.23 19.07 -15.06
N ARG A 263 14.62 20.04 -15.89
CA ARG A 263 15.50 19.82 -17.05
C ARG A 263 16.77 19.04 -16.66
N SER A 264 17.38 19.40 -15.53
CA SER A 264 18.59 18.72 -15.04
C SER A 264 18.25 17.40 -14.36
N ALA A 265 17.22 17.35 -13.53
CA ALA A 265 16.84 16.17 -12.76
C ALA A 265 16.38 15.02 -13.68
N LEU A 266 15.61 15.33 -14.73
CA LEU A 266 15.08 14.35 -15.67
C LEU A 266 16.03 14.03 -16.82
N SER A 267 17.21 14.65 -16.91
CA SER A 267 18.14 14.44 -18.04
C SER A 267 18.53 12.98 -18.24
N GLY A 268 18.77 12.23 -17.16
CA GLY A 268 19.08 10.80 -17.23
C GLY A 268 17.86 9.96 -17.60
N TRP A 269 16.69 10.30 -17.12
CA TRP A 269 15.44 9.63 -17.43
C TRP A 269 15.01 9.83 -18.88
N ALA A 270 15.16 11.06 -19.41
CA ALA A 270 14.84 11.41 -20.78
C ALA A 270 15.95 11.07 -21.80
N GLY A 271 17.15 10.68 -21.34
CA GLY A 271 18.32 10.39 -22.16
C GLY A 271 19.25 11.59 -22.42
N SER A 272 18.75 12.82 -22.36
CA SER A 272 19.55 14.05 -22.46
C SER A 272 18.85 15.26 -21.85
N PRO A 273 19.58 16.35 -21.51
CA PRO A 273 18.97 17.59 -21.05
C PRO A 273 18.07 18.26 -22.12
N ALA A 274 18.46 18.17 -23.39
CA ALA A 274 17.65 18.72 -24.50
C ALA A 274 16.33 17.98 -24.63
N ARG A 275 16.37 16.65 -24.57
CA ARG A 275 15.16 15.82 -24.63
C ARG A 275 14.25 16.03 -23.42
N ALA A 276 14.82 16.19 -22.22
CA ALA A 276 14.03 16.54 -21.03
C ALA A 276 13.29 17.87 -21.22
N GLU A 277 13.95 18.89 -21.79
CA GLU A 277 13.34 20.19 -22.07
C GLU A 277 12.20 20.11 -23.11
N GLU A 278 12.38 19.33 -24.17
CA GLU A 278 11.34 19.07 -25.18
C GLU A 278 10.10 18.41 -24.54
N ILE A 279 10.28 17.34 -23.76
CA ILE A 279 9.19 16.63 -23.08
C ILE A 279 8.48 17.56 -22.10
N LEU A 280 9.21 18.30 -21.26
CA LEU A 280 8.64 19.23 -20.30
C LEU A 280 7.83 20.33 -20.98
N THR A 281 8.36 20.89 -22.07
CA THR A 281 7.66 21.92 -22.87
C THR A 281 6.38 21.36 -23.52
N ALA A 282 6.44 20.15 -24.06
CA ALA A 282 5.28 19.48 -24.65
C ALA A 282 4.21 19.17 -23.58
N ALA A 283 4.63 18.86 -22.34
CA ALA A 283 3.74 18.67 -21.19
C ALA A 283 3.19 19.98 -20.59
N GLY A 284 3.62 21.15 -21.07
CA GLY A 284 3.24 22.44 -20.51
C GLY A 284 3.86 22.75 -19.14
N VAL A 285 4.97 22.08 -18.78
CA VAL A 285 5.67 22.22 -17.50
C VAL A 285 6.95 23.05 -17.67
N ASP A 286 7.16 24.06 -16.82
CA ASP A 286 8.40 24.88 -16.86
C ASP A 286 9.64 24.01 -16.57
N PRO A 287 10.60 23.90 -17.53
CA PRO A 287 11.84 23.13 -17.33
C PRO A 287 12.71 23.61 -16.18
N ARG A 288 12.51 24.87 -15.71
CA ARG A 288 13.24 25.45 -14.57
C ARG A 288 12.56 25.17 -13.22
N ALA A 289 11.33 24.68 -13.21
CA ALA A 289 10.65 24.24 -11.99
C ALA A 289 11.41 23.11 -11.30
N ARG A 290 11.03 22.77 -10.07
CA ARG A 290 11.57 21.64 -9.31
C ARG A 290 10.50 20.58 -9.11
N GLY A 291 10.88 19.30 -9.01
CA GLY A 291 9.95 18.20 -8.82
C GLY A 291 9.01 18.35 -7.63
N GLU A 292 9.45 19.02 -6.56
CA GLU A 292 8.65 19.27 -5.36
C GLU A 292 7.47 20.24 -5.57
N THR A 293 7.42 20.98 -6.66
CA THR A 293 6.32 21.91 -6.98
C THR A 293 5.26 21.30 -7.86
N LEU A 294 5.49 20.10 -8.41
CA LEU A 294 4.61 19.43 -9.35
C LEU A 294 3.49 18.65 -8.66
N THR A 295 2.30 18.73 -9.23
CA THR A 295 1.18 17.86 -8.91
C THR A 295 1.36 16.48 -9.55
N ILE A 296 0.54 15.52 -9.15
CA ILE A 296 0.51 14.21 -9.83
C ILE A 296 0.07 14.35 -11.30
N THR A 297 -0.83 15.26 -11.60
CA THR A 297 -1.27 15.53 -12.98
C THR A 297 -0.16 16.10 -13.85
N ASP A 298 0.76 16.90 -13.31
CA ASP A 298 1.94 17.36 -14.04
C ASP A 298 2.89 16.20 -14.36
N PHE A 299 3.12 15.27 -13.40
CA PHE A 299 3.92 14.08 -13.66
C PHE A 299 3.31 13.16 -14.71
N ILE A 300 1.97 13.05 -14.74
CA ILE A 300 1.24 12.28 -15.74
C ILE A 300 1.43 12.94 -17.12
N ALA A 301 1.23 14.26 -17.23
CA ALA A 301 1.42 14.98 -18.48
C ALA A 301 2.86 14.85 -19.03
N ILE A 302 3.86 14.85 -18.15
CA ILE A 302 5.26 14.62 -18.55
C ILE A 302 5.44 13.20 -19.10
N ALA A 303 4.86 12.19 -18.47
CA ALA A 303 4.94 10.80 -18.91
C ALA A 303 4.23 10.61 -20.28
N GLU A 304 3.02 11.14 -20.45
CA GLU A 304 2.26 11.11 -21.72
C GLU A 304 3.03 11.79 -22.86
N ALA A 305 3.64 12.95 -22.59
CA ALA A 305 4.49 13.64 -23.57
C ALA A 305 5.72 12.82 -23.95
N ALA A 306 6.34 12.12 -22.98
CA ALA A 306 7.49 11.27 -23.22
C ALA A 306 7.14 10.06 -24.09
N GLU A 307 6.00 9.40 -23.81
CA GLU A 307 5.51 8.24 -24.56
C GLU A 307 5.16 8.64 -26.01
N THR A 308 4.45 9.76 -26.20
CA THR A 308 4.09 10.28 -27.51
C THR A 308 5.31 10.63 -28.35
N THR A 309 6.30 11.31 -27.76
CA THR A 309 7.53 11.68 -28.46
C THR A 309 8.46 10.51 -28.73
N SER A 310 8.40 9.43 -27.95
CA SER A 310 9.12 8.18 -28.25
C SER A 310 8.50 7.42 -29.43
N ALA A 311 7.19 7.43 -29.55
CA ALA A 311 6.47 6.80 -30.66
C ALA A 311 6.70 7.54 -32.01
N LEU A 312 6.99 8.83 -31.95
CA LEU A 312 7.27 9.68 -33.15
C LEU A 312 8.75 9.66 -33.59
N ALA A 313 9.66 9.07 -32.76
CA ALA A 313 11.05 8.92 -33.17
C ALA A 313 11.14 7.94 -34.34
N PRO A 314 11.73 8.31 -35.51
CA PRO A 314 11.84 7.43 -36.65
C PRO A 314 12.62 6.20 -36.22
N THR A 315 12.05 5.02 -36.41
CA THR A 315 12.80 3.75 -36.33
C THR A 315 13.93 3.88 -37.34
N ALA A 316 15.17 4.01 -36.85
CA ALA A 316 16.33 3.93 -37.69
C ALA A 316 16.36 2.52 -38.30
N SER A 317 15.72 2.39 -39.46
CA SER A 317 15.83 1.21 -40.30
C SER A 317 17.29 1.11 -40.69
N GLY A 318 17.99 0.14 -40.06
CA GLY A 318 19.35 -0.18 -40.40
C GLY A 318 19.45 -0.64 -41.85
N THR A 319 19.91 0.28 -42.67
CA THR A 319 20.43 -0.08 -44.02
C THR A 319 21.71 -0.84 -43.77
N ALA A 320 21.65 -2.18 -43.90
CA ALA A 320 22.83 -3.00 -43.95
C ALA A 320 23.67 -2.57 -45.17
N PRO A 321 24.99 -2.36 -45.05
CA PRO A 321 25.83 -2.16 -46.20
C PRO A 321 25.98 -3.49 -46.96
N THR A 322 25.50 -3.54 -48.20
CA THR A 322 25.80 -4.55 -49.16
C THR A 322 27.29 -4.52 -49.47
N ALA A 323 28.06 -5.46 -48.95
CA ALA A 323 29.41 -5.72 -49.33
C ALA A 323 29.42 -6.58 -50.61
N SER A 324 29.57 -5.94 -51.75
CA SER A 324 30.08 -6.58 -52.95
C SER A 324 31.60 -6.59 -52.90
N GLY A 325 32.20 -7.76 -52.74
CA GLY A 325 33.64 -7.94 -52.74
C GLY A 325 34.02 -9.26 -53.38
N THR A 326 34.44 -9.12 -54.61
CA THR A 326 35.12 -10.10 -55.48
C THR A 326 36.20 -10.89 -54.77
N ALA A 327 36.22 -12.21 -54.98
CA ALA A 327 37.32 -13.08 -54.64
C ALA A 327 38.53 -12.92 -55.59
N PRO A 328 39.74 -13.18 -55.13
CA PRO A 328 40.70 -13.88 -55.96
C PRO A 328 41.22 -15.16 -55.31
N THR A 329 41.28 -16.18 -56.18
CA THR A 329 42.04 -17.43 -56.07
C THR A 329 43.52 -17.18 -55.83
N GLY A 330 44.15 -18.04 -54.99
CA GLY A 330 45.61 -18.13 -54.87
C GLY A 330 46.04 -19.25 -53.95
N ALA A 331 46.50 -20.31 -54.52
CA ALA A 331 47.12 -21.49 -53.88
C ALA A 331 48.47 -21.12 -53.23
N GLY A 332 48.84 -21.80 -52.18
CA GLY A 332 50.21 -21.76 -51.63
C GLY A 332 50.38 -22.68 -50.41
N THR A 333 50.94 -23.80 -50.67
CA THR A 333 51.50 -24.81 -49.75
C THR A 333 52.55 -24.30 -48.80
N GLY A 334 52.64 -24.83 -47.58
CA GLY A 334 53.81 -24.63 -46.71
C GLY A 334 53.65 -25.25 -45.33
N GLU A 335 54.20 -26.37 -45.15
CA GLU A 335 54.56 -27.17 -43.96
C GLU A 335 55.44 -26.45 -42.95
N GLY A 336 55.41 -26.91 -41.70
CA GLY A 336 56.48 -26.66 -40.73
C GLY A 336 56.03 -26.37 -39.31
N ASP A 337 55.80 -27.32 -38.53
CA ASP A 337 56.54 -28.00 -37.47
C ASP A 337 57.07 -27.08 -36.25
N ARG A 338 56.73 -27.58 -35.04
CA ARG A 338 57.42 -27.46 -33.72
C ARG A 338 57.46 -26.07 -33.05
N VAL A 339 57.09 -25.96 -31.83
CA VAL A 339 57.39 -26.59 -30.51
C VAL A 339 56.27 -26.29 -29.55
#